data_a3c180793bfd6afb412586794981b12e
#
_entry.id   a3c180793bfd6afb412586794981b12e
#
_cell.length_a   1.000
_cell.length_b   1.000
_cell.length_c   1.000
_cell.angle_alpha   90.00
_cell.angle_beta   90.00
_cell.angle_gamma   90.00
#
_symmetry.space_group_name_H-M   'P 1'
#
loop_
_entity.id
_entity.type
_entity.pdbx_description
1 polymer ?
#
loop_
_entity_poly.entity_id
_entity_poly.type
_entity_poly.pdbx_seq_one_letter_code
_entity_poly.pdbx_strand_id
1 'polypeptide(L)'
;MKQKAFLLLCASIFSLSAIAQGNFFGIARNSTLSTETFLSQVNPATGVVTNISTSSLGGSINLTGAALDPYNNYYHYMSGASINTVSLTTGTVVNSILISNPIAYSYFDNFRFNNSDTSLYGLARRNIYDSVTMTSIGEVYLARINVSTGVITQISPSSVGYGFSLGGSAIDPYQKIYYYTTGNRLVGLDMYTGSIWSDVPMVITNGIIFDNLSYSCADTGIYGLIRQNYYDTLYLDPLDSANTMVLVDSTSIFLGRVNPVTGVVSTISPYSIASGGYSLNAGSTIDPGNMLYYYSNGSQLVAVSLATGLITSQNSFTNVNGEHFELMRYMSNCIGVTLPSRFPSTTGLGNIGQVPAVNFYPNPVDNTLYISGCSAYHSLSIIDAVGKVVYNSEINTPNGAFDISSLPSGIYLAKLSGANGNIICKFSKM
;
A
#
# COMPACT_ATOMS: atom_id res chain seq x y z
N MET A 1 30.69 27.98 48.91
CA MET A 1 30.26 28.43 47.57
C MET A 1 30.54 27.38 46.50
N LYS A 2 30.11 26.13 46.68
CA LYS A 2 30.31 25.04 45.65
C LYS A 2 29.06 24.18 45.38
N GLN A 3 27.88 24.60 45.81
CA GLN A 3 26.63 23.82 45.66
C GLN A 3 25.59 24.43 44.72
N LYS A 4 25.83 25.59 44.04
CA LYS A 4 24.89 26.23 43.13
C LYS A 4 25.20 26.01 41.64
N ALA A 5 26.31 25.36 41.31
CA ALA A 5 26.70 25.10 39.89
C ALA A 5 26.19 23.77 39.37
N PHE A 6 25.69 22.85 40.20
CA PHE A 6 25.25 21.50 39.78
C PHE A 6 23.77 21.41 39.41
N LEU A 7 22.97 22.41 39.78
CA LEU A 7 21.53 22.41 39.45
C LEU A 7 21.19 23.03 38.10
N LEU A 8 22.12 23.73 37.47
CA LEU A 8 21.89 24.33 36.15
C LEU A 8 22.27 23.42 34.98
N LEU A 9 23.00 22.35 35.21
CA LEU A 9 23.42 21.40 34.14
C LEU A 9 22.43 20.25 33.96
N CYS A 10 21.50 20.01 34.87
CA CYS A 10 20.45 19.00 34.71
C CYS A 10 19.18 19.51 34.01
N ALA A 11 19.02 20.83 33.90
CA ALA A 11 17.84 21.42 33.19
C ALA A 11 18.00 21.54 31.68
N SER A 12 19.21 21.31 31.14
CA SER A 12 19.50 21.44 29.69
C SER A 12 19.54 20.11 28.94
N ILE A 13 19.28 18.98 29.61
CA ILE A 13 19.31 17.65 28.97
C ILE A 13 17.90 17.13 28.66
N PHE A 14 16.84 17.84 29.06
CA PHE A 14 15.45 17.43 28.79
C PHE A 14 14.79 18.11 27.57
N SER A 15 15.54 18.78 26.71
CA SER A 15 14.98 19.47 25.54
C SER A 15 15.45 18.91 24.19
N LEU A 16 15.94 17.67 24.13
CA LEU A 16 16.38 17.05 22.87
C LEU A 16 15.75 15.66 22.67
N SER A 17 14.44 15.61 22.78
CA SER A 17 13.62 14.64 22.07
C SER A 17 12.46 15.35 21.39
N ALA A 18 12.76 16.32 20.54
CA ALA A 18 11.93 16.54 19.36
C ALA A 18 12.19 15.30 18.48
N ILE A 19 11.57 14.17 18.84
CA ILE A 19 11.28 13.10 17.90
C ILE A 19 10.72 13.83 16.71
N ALA A 20 11.34 13.67 15.55
CA ALA A 20 10.79 14.16 14.30
C ALA A 20 9.36 13.60 14.22
N GLN A 21 8.38 14.38 14.66
CA GLN A 21 6.98 14.01 14.59
C GLN A 21 6.70 13.89 13.11
N GLY A 22 6.47 12.67 12.65
CA GLY A 22 6.11 12.42 11.28
C GLY A 22 4.96 13.34 10.90
N ASN A 23 5.10 14.03 9.78
CA ASN A 23 4.13 15.01 9.34
C ASN A 23 2.95 14.27 8.69
N PHE A 24 1.79 14.33 9.34
CA PHE A 24 0.53 13.84 8.80
C PHE A 24 -0.20 15.00 8.13
N PHE A 25 -0.47 14.86 6.84
CA PHE A 25 -1.15 15.86 6.03
C PHE A 25 -2.49 15.32 5.57
N GLY A 26 -3.46 16.20 5.42
CA GLY A 26 -4.79 15.87 4.94
C GLY A 26 -5.61 17.12 4.70
N ILE A 27 -6.89 16.90 4.43
CA ILE A 27 -7.85 17.97 4.21
C ILE A 27 -8.71 18.14 5.45
N ALA A 28 -8.67 19.30 6.07
CA ALA A 28 -9.61 19.69 7.10
C ALA A 28 -10.84 20.35 6.46
N ARG A 29 -12.02 19.99 6.98
CA ARG A 29 -13.32 20.57 6.55
C ARG A 29 -14.00 21.25 7.73
N ASN A 30 -14.63 22.39 7.43
CA ASN A 30 -15.57 22.98 8.35
C ASN A 30 -16.93 22.24 8.24
N SER A 31 -17.41 21.63 9.35
CA SER A 31 -18.64 20.89 9.39
C SER A 31 -19.89 21.74 9.11
N THR A 32 -19.83 23.02 9.41
CA THR A 32 -20.97 23.95 9.27
C THR A 32 -21.10 24.54 7.86
N LEU A 33 -20.01 24.57 7.09
CA LEU A 33 -19.97 25.07 5.72
C LEU A 33 -19.20 24.07 4.86
N SER A 34 -19.92 23.13 4.24
CA SER A 34 -19.35 22.08 3.39
C SER A 34 -18.50 22.58 2.19
N THR A 35 -18.39 23.88 2.03
CA THR A 35 -17.69 24.55 0.93
C THR A 35 -16.27 25.00 1.27
N GLU A 36 -15.86 24.97 2.54
CA GLU A 36 -14.51 25.37 2.94
C GLU A 36 -13.66 24.15 3.32
N THR A 37 -12.54 24.03 2.64
CA THR A 37 -11.56 22.96 2.87
C THR A 37 -10.16 23.54 2.91
N PHE A 38 -9.33 23.00 3.79
CA PHE A 38 -7.97 23.48 4.00
C PHE A 38 -6.98 22.32 3.97
N LEU A 39 -5.85 22.50 3.28
CA LEU A 39 -4.71 21.62 3.53
C LEU A 39 -4.23 21.84 4.95
N SER A 40 -4.13 20.78 5.71
CA SER A 40 -3.84 20.83 7.13
C SER A 40 -2.85 19.75 7.51
N GLN A 41 -2.19 19.97 8.64
CA GLN A 41 -1.33 19.02 9.31
C GLN A 41 -1.96 18.64 10.66
N VAL A 42 -1.88 17.37 11.03
CA VAL A 42 -2.31 16.91 12.34
C VAL A 42 -1.10 16.45 13.16
N ASN A 43 -1.08 16.87 14.43
CA ASN A 43 -0.14 16.35 15.41
C ASN A 43 -0.68 15.02 15.96
N PRO A 44 -0.03 13.88 15.69
CA PRO A 44 -0.55 12.58 16.09
C PRO A 44 -0.56 12.37 17.63
N ALA A 45 0.27 13.09 18.37
CA ALA A 45 0.33 12.96 19.83
C ALA A 45 -0.79 13.74 20.55
N THR A 46 -1.37 14.77 19.92
CA THR A 46 -2.35 15.65 20.56
C THR A 46 -3.68 15.73 19.82
N GLY A 47 -3.75 15.31 18.54
CA GLY A 47 -4.92 15.49 17.70
C GLY A 47 -5.09 16.94 17.17
N VAL A 48 -4.18 17.86 17.49
CA VAL A 48 -4.27 19.26 17.03
C VAL A 48 -4.09 19.31 15.53
N VAL A 49 -5.08 19.87 14.82
CA VAL A 49 -5.08 20.10 13.39
C VAL A 49 -4.73 21.56 13.11
N THR A 50 -3.67 21.78 12.37
CA THR A 50 -3.20 23.12 12.00
C THR A 50 -3.33 23.31 10.50
N ASN A 51 -4.07 24.34 10.08
CA ASN A 51 -4.19 24.68 8.66
C ASN A 51 -2.84 25.19 8.12
N ILE A 52 -2.42 24.63 7.00
CA ILE A 52 -1.26 25.10 6.22
C ILE A 52 -1.73 26.12 5.20
N SER A 53 -2.85 25.82 4.50
CA SER A 53 -3.43 26.79 3.58
C SER A 53 -4.12 27.91 4.35
N THR A 54 -3.84 29.15 3.95
CA THR A 54 -4.42 30.36 4.55
C THR A 54 -5.77 30.74 3.94
N SER A 55 -6.11 30.14 2.79
CA SER A 55 -7.39 30.30 2.10
C SER A 55 -7.98 28.92 1.79
N SER A 56 -9.30 28.88 1.63
CA SER A 56 -10.01 27.66 1.26
C SER A 56 -9.54 27.15 -0.10
N LEU A 57 -9.39 25.82 -0.18
CA LEU A 57 -9.08 25.09 -1.42
C LEU A 57 -10.35 24.82 -2.26
N GLY A 58 -11.54 25.19 -1.77
CA GLY A 58 -12.84 24.95 -2.39
C GLY A 58 -13.56 23.74 -1.82
N GLY A 59 -14.86 23.58 -2.16
CA GLY A 59 -15.76 22.58 -1.56
C GLY A 59 -15.89 21.25 -2.29
N SER A 60 -15.41 21.15 -3.53
CA SER A 60 -15.66 19.97 -4.38
C SER A 60 -14.50 18.98 -4.38
N ILE A 61 -13.95 18.66 -3.20
CA ILE A 61 -12.85 17.69 -3.10
C ILE A 61 -13.40 16.28 -3.21
N ASN A 62 -12.85 15.50 -4.14
CA ASN A 62 -13.17 14.09 -4.29
C ASN A 62 -12.43 13.29 -3.20
N LEU A 63 -13.17 12.59 -2.37
CA LEU A 63 -12.63 11.77 -1.29
C LEU A 63 -12.04 10.44 -1.77
N THR A 64 -11.86 10.27 -3.06
CA THR A 64 -11.43 9.03 -3.69
C THR A 64 -9.91 8.86 -3.79
N GLY A 65 -9.17 9.93 -3.56
CA GLY A 65 -7.72 9.82 -3.59
C GLY A 65 -6.99 11.11 -3.24
N ALA A 66 -5.88 10.92 -2.55
CA ALA A 66 -4.86 11.94 -2.34
C ALA A 66 -3.49 11.29 -2.29
N ALA A 67 -2.45 12.06 -2.54
CA ALA A 67 -1.08 11.57 -2.48
C ALA A 67 -0.13 12.66 -1.99
N LEU A 68 0.93 12.24 -1.29
CA LEU A 68 2.05 13.09 -0.90
C LEU A 68 3.23 12.82 -1.83
N ASP A 69 3.81 13.89 -2.35
CA ASP A 69 5.11 13.90 -3.00
C ASP A 69 6.15 14.46 -2.02
N PRO A 70 6.92 13.61 -1.36
CA PRO A 70 7.90 14.04 -0.37
C PRO A 70 9.12 14.71 -0.97
N TYR A 71 9.39 14.54 -2.27
CA TYR A 71 10.56 15.12 -2.95
C TYR A 71 10.36 16.59 -3.28
N ASN A 72 9.13 16.94 -3.69
CA ASN A 72 8.78 18.31 -4.06
C ASN A 72 8.01 19.04 -2.95
N ASN A 73 7.71 18.37 -1.82
CA ASN A 73 6.87 18.88 -0.74
C ASN A 73 5.47 19.28 -1.24
N TYR A 74 4.82 18.39 -1.99
CA TYR A 74 3.50 18.62 -2.56
C TYR A 74 2.46 17.64 -2.02
N TYR A 75 1.24 18.12 -1.91
CA TYR A 75 0.05 17.34 -1.67
C TYR A 75 -0.84 17.41 -2.92
N HIS A 76 -1.21 16.25 -3.44
CA HIS A 76 -2.07 16.13 -4.62
C HIS A 76 -3.44 15.63 -4.22
N TYR A 77 -4.49 16.22 -4.75
CA TYR A 77 -5.87 15.78 -4.57
C TYR A 77 -6.71 16.07 -5.81
N MET A 78 -7.87 15.39 -5.91
CA MET A 78 -8.84 15.62 -6.99
C MET A 78 -9.92 16.59 -6.51
N SER A 79 -10.30 17.53 -7.37
CA SER A 79 -11.47 18.37 -7.22
C SER A 79 -12.23 18.40 -8.54
N GLY A 80 -13.44 17.81 -8.55
CA GLY A 80 -14.16 17.58 -9.80
C GLY A 80 -13.31 16.76 -10.79
N ALA A 81 -13.09 17.29 -11.97
CA ALA A 81 -12.25 16.69 -13.01
C ALA A 81 -10.82 17.23 -13.03
N SER A 82 -10.39 17.98 -12.01
CA SER A 82 -9.05 18.57 -11.96
C SER A 82 -8.19 17.89 -10.91
N ILE A 83 -6.91 17.68 -11.24
CA ILE A 83 -5.88 17.38 -10.25
C ILE A 83 -5.26 18.68 -9.74
N ASN A 84 -5.23 18.83 -8.44
CA ASN A 84 -4.69 19.99 -7.76
C ASN A 84 -3.42 19.61 -7.02
N THR A 85 -2.43 20.47 -7.10
CA THR A 85 -1.15 20.36 -6.40
C THR A 85 -1.02 21.54 -5.44
N VAL A 86 -0.83 21.24 -4.16
CA VAL A 86 -0.68 22.22 -3.09
C VAL A 86 0.69 22.10 -2.47
N SER A 87 1.36 23.21 -2.27
CA SER A 87 2.64 23.25 -1.55
C SER A 87 2.42 22.96 -0.06
N LEU A 88 3.12 21.98 0.50
CA LEU A 88 3.13 21.70 1.93
C LEU A 88 3.82 22.81 2.75
N THR A 89 4.65 23.63 2.10
CA THR A 89 5.37 24.72 2.77
C THR A 89 4.51 25.96 2.90
N THR A 90 3.75 26.31 1.86
CA THR A 90 3.00 27.58 1.81
C THR A 90 1.49 27.38 1.90
N GLY A 91 0.99 26.18 1.72
CA GLY A 91 -0.44 25.88 1.65
C GLY A 91 -1.15 26.45 0.42
N THR A 92 -0.40 26.99 -0.55
CA THR A 92 -0.97 27.56 -1.76
C THR A 92 -1.13 26.52 -2.85
N VAL A 93 -2.18 26.63 -3.66
CA VAL A 93 -2.34 25.83 -4.87
C VAL A 93 -1.29 26.27 -5.88
N VAL A 94 -0.34 25.38 -6.17
CA VAL A 94 0.73 25.60 -7.14
C VAL A 94 0.23 25.33 -8.55
N ASN A 95 -0.65 24.35 -8.68
CA ASN A 95 -1.18 23.91 -9.97
C ASN A 95 -2.60 23.34 -9.82
N SER A 96 -3.46 23.65 -10.78
CA SER A 96 -4.81 23.10 -10.89
C SER A 96 -5.09 22.81 -12.36
N ILE A 97 -5.03 21.55 -12.74
CA ILE A 97 -5.10 21.14 -14.15
C ILE A 97 -6.26 20.21 -14.37
N LEU A 98 -7.08 20.52 -15.37
CA LEU A 98 -8.12 19.65 -15.86
C LEU A 98 -7.49 18.35 -16.39
N ILE A 99 -7.99 17.21 -15.95
CA ILE A 99 -7.56 15.92 -16.46
C ILE A 99 -7.91 15.86 -17.94
N SER A 100 -6.87 15.74 -18.76
CA SER A 100 -7.02 15.48 -20.18
C SER A 100 -6.90 13.99 -20.43
N ASN A 101 -7.91 13.46 -21.09
CA ASN A 101 -8.07 12.02 -21.21
C ASN A 101 -8.23 11.61 -22.68
N PRO A 102 -7.21 10.99 -23.30
CA PRO A 102 -7.31 10.55 -24.67
C PRO A 102 -8.31 9.40 -24.91
N ILE A 103 -8.79 8.73 -23.84
CA ILE A 103 -9.62 7.51 -23.92
C ILE A 103 -10.97 7.66 -23.18
N ALA A 104 -11.50 8.88 -23.02
CA ALA A 104 -12.81 9.12 -22.42
C ALA A 104 -13.05 8.41 -21.07
N TYR A 105 -12.05 8.38 -20.17
CA TYR A 105 -12.26 7.91 -18.79
C TYR A 105 -13.17 8.88 -18.02
N SER A 106 -14.04 8.33 -17.21
CA SER A 106 -14.96 9.14 -16.41
C SER A 106 -14.33 9.59 -15.09
N TYR A 107 -13.39 8.81 -14.55
CA TYR A 107 -12.83 9.02 -13.22
C TYR A 107 -11.37 8.54 -13.16
N PHE A 108 -10.59 9.17 -12.26
CA PHE A 108 -9.26 8.72 -11.85
C PHE A 108 -9.20 8.74 -10.33
N ASP A 109 -9.18 7.57 -9.72
CA ASP A 109 -9.39 7.38 -8.29
C ASP A 109 -8.29 6.53 -7.64
N ASN A 110 -8.33 6.44 -6.30
CA ASN A 110 -7.43 5.61 -5.50
C ASN A 110 -5.95 5.82 -5.81
N PHE A 111 -5.57 7.01 -6.21
CA PHE A 111 -4.19 7.27 -6.60
C PHE A 111 -3.24 7.36 -5.40
N ARG A 112 -2.02 6.93 -5.63
CA ARG A 112 -0.91 6.89 -4.69
C ARG A 112 0.35 7.40 -5.37
N PHE A 113 1.21 8.03 -4.60
CA PHE A 113 2.54 8.41 -5.04
C PHE A 113 3.50 7.24 -4.90
N ASN A 114 4.25 6.94 -5.96
CA ASN A 114 5.30 5.95 -5.93
C ASN A 114 6.65 6.64 -5.74
N ASN A 115 7.25 6.42 -4.58
CA ASN A 115 8.55 7.01 -4.23
C ASN A 115 9.71 6.54 -5.11
N SER A 116 9.56 5.42 -5.81
CA SER A 116 10.67 4.85 -6.59
C SER A 116 10.84 5.48 -7.98
N ASP A 117 9.78 6.06 -8.55
CA ASP A 117 9.81 6.71 -9.87
C ASP A 117 9.14 8.10 -9.87
N THR A 118 8.77 8.60 -8.68
CA THR A 118 8.17 9.92 -8.47
C THR A 118 6.89 10.16 -9.26
N SER A 119 6.09 9.12 -9.49
CA SER A 119 4.87 9.19 -10.29
C SER A 119 3.62 8.91 -9.45
N LEU A 120 2.48 9.44 -9.89
CA LEU A 120 1.17 9.13 -9.34
C LEU A 120 0.51 8.02 -10.14
N TYR A 121 0.21 6.90 -9.48
CA TYR A 121 -0.52 5.77 -10.02
C TYR A 121 -1.91 5.69 -9.41
N GLY A 122 -2.88 5.31 -10.20
CA GLY A 122 -4.27 5.17 -9.75
C GLY A 122 -5.09 4.36 -10.73
N LEU A 123 -6.39 4.28 -10.43
CA LEU A 123 -7.35 3.54 -11.25
C LEU A 123 -8.14 4.51 -12.11
N ALA A 124 -8.02 4.36 -13.42
CA ALA A 124 -8.85 5.06 -14.40
C ALA A 124 -10.07 4.20 -14.74
N ARG A 125 -11.26 4.76 -14.64
CA ARG A 125 -12.52 4.07 -14.93
C ARG A 125 -13.16 4.65 -16.17
N ARG A 126 -13.58 3.75 -17.09
CA ARG A 126 -14.36 4.06 -18.27
C ARG A 126 -15.70 3.37 -18.17
N ASN A 127 -16.80 4.10 -18.33
CA ASN A 127 -18.12 3.53 -18.44
C ASN A 127 -18.44 3.32 -19.94
N ILE A 128 -18.66 2.08 -20.31
CA ILE A 128 -19.10 1.70 -21.65
C ILE A 128 -20.58 1.38 -21.57
N TYR A 129 -21.37 2.10 -22.37
CA TYR A 129 -22.80 1.78 -22.52
C TYR A 129 -22.96 0.69 -23.60
N ASP A 130 -23.47 -0.47 -23.18
CA ASP A 130 -23.85 -1.52 -24.11
C ASP A 130 -25.30 -1.29 -24.53
N SER A 131 -25.49 -0.87 -25.77
CA SER A 131 -26.81 -0.59 -26.35
C SER A 131 -27.68 -1.85 -26.57
N VAL A 132 -27.07 -3.03 -26.55
CA VAL A 132 -27.79 -4.30 -26.73
C VAL A 132 -28.42 -4.74 -25.41
N THR A 133 -27.63 -4.70 -24.34
CA THR A 133 -28.09 -5.08 -23.00
C THR A 133 -28.73 -3.92 -22.22
N MET A 134 -28.66 -2.69 -22.77
CA MET A 134 -29.06 -1.44 -22.10
C MET A 134 -28.40 -1.26 -20.73
N THR A 135 -27.20 -1.79 -20.55
CA THR A 135 -26.42 -1.72 -19.30
C THR A 135 -25.15 -0.91 -19.48
N SER A 136 -24.70 -0.26 -18.41
CA SER A 136 -23.41 0.40 -18.38
C SER A 136 -22.39 -0.48 -17.68
N ILE A 137 -21.33 -0.84 -18.38
CA ILE A 137 -20.23 -1.64 -17.84
C ILE A 137 -19.07 -0.71 -17.53
N GLY A 138 -18.61 -0.73 -16.26
CA GLY A 138 -17.46 0.06 -15.83
C GLY A 138 -16.18 -0.72 -15.98
N GLU A 139 -15.34 -0.37 -16.94
CA GLU A 139 -13.99 -0.92 -17.06
C GLU A 139 -13.01 -0.15 -16.20
N VAL A 140 -12.04 -0.85 -15.60
CA VAL A 140 -11.00 -0.30 -14.74
C VAL A 140 -9.63 -0.60 -15.32
N TYR A 141 -8.74 0.39 -15.28
CA TYR A 141 -7.38 0.29 -15.80
C TYR A 141 -6.41 0.90 -14.79
N LEU A 142 -5.25 0.26 -14.61
CA LEU A 142 -4.13 0.95 -13.96
C LEU A 142 -3.62 2.04 -14.88
N ALA A 143 -3.45 3.21 -14.34
CA ALA A 143 -2.98 4.36 -15.10
C ALA A 143 -2.05 5.23 -14.27
N ARG A 144 -1.27 6.06 -14.93
CA ARG A 144 -0.42 7.09 -14.36
C ARG A 144 -0.89 8.46 -14.82
N ILE A 145 -0.88 9.44 -13.92
CA ILE A 145 -1.19 10.81 -14.25
C ILE A 145 0.06 11.69 -14.21
N ASN A 146 0.21 12.53 -15.21
CA ASN A 146 1.19 13.60 -15.20
C ASN A 146 0.57 14.83 -14.54
N VAL A 147 1.04 15.19 -13.36
CA VAL A 147 0.49 16.31 -12.55
C VAL A 147 0.72 17.68 -13.14
N SER A 148 1.65 17.82 -14.09
CA SER A 148 1.94 19.10 -14.76
C SER A 148 1.09 19.34 -16.01
N THR A 149 0.57 18.27 -16.63
CA THR A 149 -0.22 18.35 -17.87
C THR A 149 -1.63 17.82 -17.73
N GLY A 150 -1.95 17.10 -16.64
CA GLY A 150 -3.23 16.43 -16.43
C GLY A 150 -3.44 15.19 -17.31
N VAL A 151 -2.44 14.80 -18.11
CA VAL A 151 -2.55 13.67 -19.03
C VAL A 151 -2.53 12.35 -18.26
N ILE A 152 -3.57 11.55 -18.45
CA ILE A 152 -3.63 10.17 -17.96
C ILE A 152 -3.04 9.24 -19.00
N THR A 153 -2.07 8.44 -18.60
CA THR A 153 -1.47 7.38 -19.42
C THR A 153 -1.92 6.03 -18.89
N GLN A 154 -2.70 5.29 -19.69
CA GLN A 154 -3.08 3.92 -19.38
C GLN A 154 -1.85 3.03 -19.40
N ILE A 155 -1.72 2.16 -18.35
CA ILE A 155 -0.64 1.18 -18.24
C ILE A 155 -1.19 -0.22 -18.51
N SER A 156 -2.35 -0.59 -17.94
CA SER A 156 -2.97 -1.89 -18.21
C SER A 156 -3.34 -2.03 -19.67
N PRO A 157 -2.92 -3.12 -20.34
CA PRO A 157 -3.25 -3.33 -21.77
C PRO A 157 -4.74 -3.65 -21.98
N SER A 158 -5.41 -4.18 -20.96
CA SER A 158 -6.85 -4.51 -20.95
C SER A 158 -7.47 -4.11 -19.61
N SER A 159 -8.80 -4.13 -19.52
CA SER A 159 -9.49 -3.90 -18.26
C SER A 159 -9.06 -4.93 -17.21
N VAL A 160 -8.77 -4.45 -15.99
CA VAL A 160 -8.35 -5.26 -14.85
C VAL A 160 -9.51 -5.55 -13.89
N GLY A 161 -10.73 -5.12 -14.22
CA GLY A 161 -11.93 -5.35 -13.44
C GLY A 161 -13.08 -4.43 -13.83
N TYR A 162 -14.19 -4.56 -13.10
CA TYR A 162 -15.42 -3.79 -13.35
C TYR A 162 -15.76 -2.80 -12.23
N GLY A 163 -14.89 -2.66 -11.24
CA GLY A 163 -15.06 -1.75 -10.12
C GLY A 163 -13.92 -1.83 -9.13
N PHE A 164 -13.95 -0.96 -8.12
CA PHE A 164 -13.01 -0.95 -7.02
C PHE A 164 -13.66 -0.35 -5.78
N SER A 165 -13.12 -0.66 -4.60
CA SER A 165 -13.54 -0.07 -3.33
C SER A 165 -12.78 1.23 -3.07
N LEU A 166 -13.47 2.24 -2.57
CA LEU A 166 -12.84 3.50 -2.16
C LEU A 166 -11.91 3.26 -0.95
N GLY A 167 -10.78 3.95 -0.94
CA GLY A 167 -9.79 3.82 0.13
C GLY A 167 -8.97 2.52 0.12
N GLY A 168 -9.30 1.59 -0.78
CA GLY A 168 -8.70 0.28 -0.85
C GLY A 168 -7.51 0.17 -1.79
N SER A 169 -6.49 1.04 -1.70
CA SER A 169 -5.27 0.90 -2.52
C SER A 169 -3.98 1.12 -1.74
N ALA A 170 -2.94 0.42 -2.16
CA ALA A 170 -1.59 0.55 -1.63
C ALA A 170 -0.55 0.28 -2.73
N ILE A 171 0.65 0.81 -2.58
CA ILE A 171 1.78 0.51 -3.48
C ILE A 171 2.86 -0.19 -2.68
N ASP A 172 3.33 -1.33 -3.21
CA ASP A 172 4.62 -1.91 -2.84
C ASP A 172 5.70 -1.31 -3.76
N PRO A 173 6.50 -0.36 -3.28
CA PRO A 173 7.49 0.32 -4.11
C PRO A 173 8.69 -0.55 -4.46
N TYR A 174 8.89 -1.68 -3.76
CA TYR A 174 10.01 -2.60 -3.98
C TYR A 174 9.69 -3.62 -5.07
N GLN A 175 8.51 -4.24 -5.00
CA GLN A 175 8.06 -5.19 -6.02
C GLN A 175 7.39 -4.50 -7.21
N LYS A 176 7.13 -3.19 -7.12
CA LYS A 176 6.44 -2.41 -8.17
C LYS A 176 5.03 -2.91 -8.44
N ILE A 177 4.32 -3.23 -7.36
CA ILE A 177 2.94 -3.71 -7.42
C ILE A 177 2.01 -2.66 -6.85
N TYR A 178 0.98 -2.33 -7.61
CA TYR A 178 -0.15 -1.54 -7.15
C TYR A 178 -1.28 -2.47 -6.73
N TYR A 179 -1.68 -2.41 -5.47
CA TYR A 179 -2.77 -3.20 -4.90
C TYR A 179 -4.03 -2.38 -4.78
N TYR A 180 -5.17 -3.02 -5.05
CA TYR A 180 -6.48 -2.45 -4.77
C TYR A 180 -7.49 -3.54 -4.39
N THR A 181 -8.58 -3.13 -3.72
CA THR A 181 -9.69 -4.02 -3.37
C THR A 181 -10.88 -3.80 -4.30
N THR A 182 -11.55 -4.88 -4.66
CA THR A 182 -12.82 -4.85 -5.38
C THR A 182 -13.75 -5.92 -4.81
N GLY A 183 -14.86 -5.49 -4.16
CA GLY A 183 -15.68 -6.41 -3.38
C GLY A 183 -14.84 -7.13 -2.32
N ASN A 184 -14.84 -8.47 -2.37
CA ASN A 184 -14.05 -9.31 -1.47
C ASN A 184 -12.74 -9.82 -2.10
N ARG A 185 -12.21 -9.16 -3.11
CA ARG A 185 -10.97 -9.55 -3.78
C ARG A 185 -9.87 -8.52 -3.57
N LEU A 186 -8.63 -9.00 -3.45
CA LEU A 186 -7.42 -8.20 -3.54
C LEU A 186 -6.78 -8.44 -4.90
N VAL A 187 -6.59 -7.37 -5.65
CA VAL A 187 -5.94 -7.39 -6.96
C VAL A 187 -4.61 -6.67 -6.88
N GLY A 188 -3.54 -7.33 -7.31
CA GLY A 188 -2.21 -6.75 -7.49
C GLY A 188 -1.90 -6.58 -8.97
N LEU A 189 -1.46 -5.39 -9.35
CA LEU A 189 -1.11 -5.02 -10.71
C LEU A 189 0.37 -4.68 -10.81
N ASP A 190 1.05 -5.25 -11.78
CA ASP A 190 2.41 -4.85 -12.12
C ASP A 190 2.40 -3.41 -12.64
N MET A 191 3.18 -2.52 -12.01
CA MET A 191 3.15 -1.10 -12.31
C MET A 191 3.83 -0.72 -13.64
N TYR A 192 4.63 -1.62 -14.23
CA TYR A 192 5.27 -1.38 -15.53
C TYR A 192 4.44 -1.88 -16.69
N THR A 193 3.87 -3.07 -16.56
CA THR A 193 3.13 -3.73 -17.62
C THR A 193 1.63 -3.54 -17.52
N GLY A 194 1.13 -3.16 -16.35
CA GLY A 194 -0.29 -3.07 -16.04
C GLY A 194 -1.02 -4.41 -16.02
N SER A 195 -0.28 -5.53 -16.11
CA SER A 195 -0.86 -6.87 -16.07
C SER A 195 -1.21 -7.26 -14.63
N ILE A 196 -2.20 -8.14 -14.49
CA ILE A 196 -2.58 -8.70 -13.20
C ILE A 196 -1.43 -9.60 -12.71
N TRP A 197 -0.82 -9.22 -11.58
CA TRP A 197 0.18 -10.01 -10.86
C TRP A 197 -0.49 -11.03 -9.93
N SER A 198 -1.55 -10.62 -9.24
CA SER A 198 -2.38 -11.48 -8.39
C SER A 198 -3.82 -11.00 -8.42
N ASP A 199 -4.76 -11.93 -8.33
CA ASP A 199 -6.19 -11.65 -8.18
C ASP A 199 -6.77 -12.76 -7.30
N VAL A 200 -6.88 -12.49 -6.00
CA VAL A 200 -7.21 -13.49 -4.99
C VAL A 200 -8.45 -13.08 -4.20
N PRO A 201 -9.36 -14.01 -3.92
CA PRO A 201 -10.44 -13.76 -2.98
C PRO A 201 -9.85 -13.54 -1.58
N MET A 202 -10.33 -12.51 -0.90
CA MET A 202 -9.93 -12.27 0.48
C MET A 202 -10.68 -13.22 1.40
N VAL A 203 -9.92 -13.97 2.20
CA VAL A 203 -10.47 -14.84 3.24
C VAL A 203 -10.34 -14.09 4.57
N ILE A 204 -11.47 -13.58 5.04
CA ILE A 204 -11.55 -12.79 6.26
C ILE A 204 -12.27 -13.65 7.31
N THR A 205 -11.56 -14.04 8.34
CA THR A 205 -12.17 -14.78 9.46
C THR A 205 -13.04 -13.81 10.27
N ASN A 206 -14.34 -14.08 10.34
CA ASN A 206 -15.32 -13.29 11.09
C ASN A 206 -15.49 -11.83 10.63
N GLY A 207 -15.03 -11.46 9.42
CA GLY A 207 -15.18 -10.11 8.87
C GLY A 207 -16.01 -10.09 7.60
N ILE A 208 -16.49 -8.89 7.23
CA ILE A 208 -17.28 -8.69 6.01
C ILE A 208 -16.49 -7.89 4.97
N ILE A 209 -15.72 -6.92 5.42
CA ILE A 209 -14.99 -5.99 4.55
C ILE A 209 -13.57 -5.83 5.08
N PHE A 210 -12.62 -5.75 4.17
CA PHE A 210 -11.24 -5.35 4.44
C PHE A 210 -10.87 -4.22 3.48
N ASP A 211 -10.62 -3.05 4.02
CA ASP A 211 -10.36 -1.82 3.27
C ASP A 211 -9.35 -0.90 3.96
N ASN A 212 -9.25 0.36 3.49
CA ASN A 212 -8.28 1.33 3.99
C ASN A 212 -6.84 0.80 3.94
N LEU A 213 -6.46 0.25 2.77
CA LEU A 213 -5.15 -0.37 2.58
C LEU A 213 -4.00 0.64 2.73
N SER A 214 -2.99 0.22 3.46
CA SER A 214 -1.71 0.92 3.58
C SER A 214 -0.56 -0.09 3.55
N TYR A 215 0.51 0.27 2.85
CA TYR A 215 1.73 -0.54 2.76
C TYR A 215 2.74 -0.06 3.80
N SER A 216 3.33 -1.01 4.51
CA SER A 216 4.42 -0.77 5.45
C SER A 216 5.75 -1.18 4.85
N CYS A 217 6.66 -0.23 4.64
CA CYS A 217 8.00 -0.53 4.17
C CYS A 217 8.92 -1.08 5.27
N ALA A 218 8.52 -1.03 6.53
CA ALA A 218 9.31 -1.58 7.62
C ALA A 218 9.30 -3.12 7.63
N ASP A 219 8.18 -3.74 7.22
CA ASP A 219 8.03 -5.20 7.22
C ASP A 219 7.39 -5.76 5.93
N THR A 220 7.25 -4.92 4.90
CA THR A 220 6.63 -5.25 3.60
C THR A 220 5.20 -5.78 3.71
N GLY A 221 4.47 -5.37 4.75
CA GLY A 221 3.10 -5.78 5.02
C GLY A 221 2.07 -4.87 4.35
N ILE A 222 0.96 -5.44 3.90
CA ILE A 222 -0.24 -4.70 3.51
C ILE A 222 -1.24 -4.81 4.66
N TYR A 223 -1.55 -3.67 5.24
CA TYR A 223 -2.45 -3.54 6.38
C TYR A 223 -3.72 -2.82 5.99
N GLY A 224 -4.78 -3.09 6.73
CA GLY A 224 -6.07 -2.45 6.53
C GLY A 224 -7.00 -2.69 7.71
N LEU A 225 -8.21 -2.19 7.59
CA LEU A 225 -9.25 -2.34 8.60
C LEU A 225 -10.20 -3.47 8.21
N ILE A 226 -10.42 -4.40 9.14
CA ILE A 226 -11.44 -5.43 9.06
C ILE A 226 -12.69 -4.89 9.73
N ARG A 227 -13.82 -4.88 9.01
CA ARG A 227 -15.12 -4.58 9.58
C ARG A 227 -15.90 -5.86 9.80
N GLN A 228 -16.38 -6.05 11.02
CA GLN A 228 -17.24 -7.13 11.44
C GLN A 228 -18.57 -6.55 11.91
N ASN A 229 -19.66 -6.99 11.30
CA ASN A 229 -21.01 -6.61 11.75
C ASN A 229 -21.57 -7.73 12.63
N TYR A 230 -22.18 -7.33 13.72
CA TYR A 230 -23.00 -8.20 14.56
C TYR A 230 -24.44 -7.94 14.21
N TYR A 231 -25.22 -9.02 14.09
CA TYR A 231 -26.63 -8.95 13.72
C TYR A 231 -27.45 -9.41 14.92
N ASP A 232 -28.48 -8.64 15.25
CA ASP A 232 -29.52 -9.07 16.15
C ASP A 232 -30.78 -9.40 15.35
N THR A 233 -31.58 -10.34 15.85
CA THR A 233 -32.85 -10.73 15.24
C THR A 233 -33.98 -10.16 16.06
N LEU A 234 -34.64 -9.16 15.50
CA LEU A 234 -35.85 -8.62 16.10
C LEU A 234 -37.05 -9.41 15.60
N TYR A 235 -37.80 -10.00 16.52
CA TYR A 235 -39.09 -10.63 16.24
C TYR A 235 -40.14 -9.52 16.27
N LEU A 236 -40.76 -9.21 15.12
CA LEU A 236 -41.81 -8.21 15.01
C LEU A 236 -43.14 -8.74 15.60
N ASP A 237 -43.33 -10.06 15.56
CA ASP A 237 -44.41 -10.77 16.22
C ASP A 237 -43.86 -11.96 16.99
N PRO A 238 -43.93 -11.99 18.35
CA PRO A 238 -43.43 -13.09 19.15
C PRO A 238 -44.11 -14.45 18.86
N LEU A 239 -45.26 -14.43 18.22
CA LEU A 239 -46.03 -15.63 17.86
C LEU A 239 -45.81 -16.09 16.42
N ASP A 240 -45.15 -15.26 15.58
CA ASP A 240 -44.84 -15.57 14.19
C ASP A 240 -43.34 -15.44 13.95
N SER A 241 -42.64 -16.55 14.06
CA SER A 241 -41.18 -16.61 13.82
C SER A 241 -40.78 -16.32 12.37
N ALA A 242 -41.70 -16.30 11.42
CA ALA A 242 -41.48 -15.90 10.03
C ALA A 242 -41.43 -14.39 9.86
N ASN A 243 -42.03 -13.62 10.78
CA ASN A 243 -42.06 -12.17 10.77
C ASN A 243 -40.88 -11.60 11.60
N THR A 244 -39.67 -11.81 11.08
CA THR A 244 -38.41 -11.38 11.72
C THR A 244 -37.71 -10.33 10.87
N MET A 245 -37.09 -9.37 11.52
CA MET A 245 -36.19 -8.41 10.89
C MET A 245 -34.77 -8.60 11.49
N VAL A 246 -33.77 -8.82 10.61
CA VAL A 246 -32.38 -8.88 11.02
C VAL A 246 -31.82 -7.47 11.01
N LEU A 247 -31.39 -6.99 12.14
CA LEU A 247 -30.78 -5.67 12.30
C LEU A 247 -29.28 -5.81 12.53
N VAL A 248 -28.51 -4.87 12.00
CA VAL A 248 -27.10 -4.71 12.41
C VAL A 248 -27.09 -4.05 13.78
N ASP A 249 -26.81 -4.82 14.81
CA ASP A 249 -26.77 -4.33 16.18
C ASP A 249 -25.53 -3.49 16.44
N SER A 250 -24.37 -3.99 16.03
CA SER A 250 -23.12 -3.28 16.22
C SER A 250 -22.08 -3.61 15.12
N THR A 251 -21.12 -2.73 14.96
CA THR A 251 -19.98 -2.92 14.07
C THR A 251 -18.70 -2.82 14.88
N SER A 252 -17.86 -3.84 14.80
CA SER A 252 -16.52 -3.84 15.37
C SER A 252 -15.47 -3.72 14.29
N ILE A 253 -14.38 -3.05 14.61
CA ILE A 253 -13.28 -2.79 13.69
C ILE A 253 -12.00 -3.35 14.27
N PHE A 254 -11.20 -4.01 13.43
CA PHE A 254 -9.93 -4.61 13.80
C PHE A 254 -8.87 -4.22 12.79
N LEU A 255 -7.63 -4.09 13.24
CA LEU A 255 -6.48 -4.03 12.33
C LEU A 255 -6.22 -5.43 11.79
N GLY A 256 -6.07 -5.53 10.48
CA GLY A 256 -5.71 -6.75 9.79
C GLY A 256 -4.50 -6.58 8.88
N ARG A 257 -3.91 -7.71 8.51
CA ARG A 257 -2.86 -7.83 7.51
C ARG A 257 -3.25 -8.85 6.47
N VAL A 258 -3.16 -8.49 5.20
CA VAL A 258 -3.46 -9.41 4.10
C VAL A 258 -2.19 -10.01 3.52
N ASN A 259 -2.24 -11.31 3.21
CA ASN A 259 -1.24 -11.95 2.36
C ASN A 259 -1.65 -11.77 0.89
N PRO A 260 -0.87 -11.03 0.08
CA PRO A 260 -1.27 -10.69 -1.28
C PRO A 260 -1.22 -11.86 -2.27
N VAL A 261 -0.64 -12.99 -1.88
CA VAL A 261 -0.56 -14.21 -2.71
C VAL A 261 -1.73 -15.15 -2.44
N THR A 262 -2.14 -15.28 -1.17
CA THR A 262 -3.19 -16.23 -0.77
C THR A 262 -4.54 -15.58 -0.51
N GLY A 263 -4.59 -14.26 -0.35
CA GLY A 263 -5.78 -13.52 0.04
C GLY A 263 -6.18 -13.66 1.52
N VAL A 264 -5.43 -14.43 2.30
CA VAL A 264 -5.74 -14.62 3.72
C VAL A 264 -5.51 -13.31 4.48
N VAL A 265 -6.56 -12.85 5.15
CA VAL A 265 -6.52 -11.67 6.04
C VAL A 265 -6.41 -12.16 7.48
N SER A 266 -5.27 -11.88 8.10
CA SER A 266 -5.01 -12.19 9.50
C SER A 266 -5.37 -10.98 10.37
N THR A 267 -6.23 -11.19 11.36
CA THR A 267 -6.55 -10.17 12.37
C THR A 267 -5.34 -10.01 13.30
N ILE A 268 -4.90 -8.76 13.48
CA ILE A 268 -3.78 -8.41 14.37
C ILE A 268 -4.31 -7.91 15.71
N SER A 269 -5.36 -7.08 15.70
CA SER A 269 -5.97 -6.56 16.91
C SER A 269 -6.63 -7.68 17.73
N PRO A 270 -6.26 -7.87 19.00
CA PRO A 270 -6.90 -8.86 19.86
C PRO A 270 -8.31 -8.45 20.28
N TYR A 271 -8.63 -7.17 20.21
CA TYR A 271 -9.92 -6.57 20.56
C TYR A 271 -10.35 -5.58 19.47
N SER A 272 -11.65 -5.25 19.44
CA SER A 272 -12.13 -4.16 18.59
C SER A 272 -11.43 -2.84 18.90
N ILE A 273 -10.89 -2.19 17.89
CA ILE A 273 -10.23 -0.88 17.99
C ILE A 273 -11.22 0.28 17.82
N ALA A 274 -12.44 0.01 17.39
CA ALA A 274 -13.54 0.95 17.35
C ALA A 274 -14.87 0.21 17.39
N SER A 275 -15.91 0.88 17.88
CA SER A 275 -17.31 0.49 17.76
C SER A 275 -18.04 1.52 16.91
N GLY A 276 -18.95 1.07 16.05
CA GLY A 276 -19.67 1.93 15.12
C GLY A 276 -18.96 2.12 13.77
N GLY A 277 -19.49 2.99 12.93
CA GLY A 277 -18.93 3.28 11.62
C GLY A 277 -17.62 4.08 11.72
N TYR A 278 -16.72 3.83 10.80
CA TYR A 278 -15.57 4.70 10.53
C TYR A 278 -15.70 5.33 9.14
N SER A 279 -15.07 6.48 8.95
CA SER A 279 -15.09 7.12 7.65
C SER A 279 -14.09 6.47 6.71
N LEU A 280 -14.56 5.77 5.69
CA LEU A 280 -13.71 5.25 4.60
C LEU A 280 -12.97 6.38 3.86
N ASN A 281 -13.55 7.57 3.88
CA ASN A 281 -13.03 8.74 3.18
C ASN A 281 -11.91 9.43 3.93
N ALA A 282 -11.80 9.20 5.23
CA ALA A 282 -10.76 9.83 6.05
C ALA A 282 -9.35 9.37 5.70
N GLY A 283 -9.26 8.22 5.05
CA GLY A 283 -7.98 7.63 4.69
C GLY A 283 -7.26 7.00 5.88
N SER A 284 -6.30 6.18 5.54
CA SER A 284 -5.38 5.57 6.50
C SER A 284 -3.95 5.74 6.02
N THR A 285 -3.02 5.61 6.93
CA THR A 285 -1.60 5.69 6.60
C THR A 285 -0.77 4.96 7.65
N ILE A 286 0.47 4.64 7.31
CA ILE A 286 1.41 3.98 8.21
C ILE A 286 2.60 4.89 8.46
N ASP A 287 2.99 4.98 9.73
CA ASP A 287 4.30 5.43 10.16
C ASP A 287 5.20 4.19 10.30
N PRO A 288 6.06 3.91 9.30
CA PRO A 288 6.89 2.72 9.33
C PRO A 288 8.02 2.80 10.38
N GLY A 289 8.42 4.01 10.76
CA GLY A 289 9.48 4.23 11.74
C GLY A 289 9.05 3.81 13.16
N ASN A 290 7.80 4.07 13.50
CA ASN A 290 7.21 3.70 14.79
C ASN A 290 6.34 2.44 14.73
N MET A 291 6.22 1.79 13.56
CA MET A 291 5.38 0.62 13.35
C MET A 291 3.91 0.85 13.77
N LEU A 292 3.35 1.99 13.35
CA LEU A 292 1.99 2.41 13.69
C LEU A 292 1.13 2.56 12.44
N TYR A 293 -0.09 2.03 12.53
CA TYR A 293 -1.17 2.26 11.57
C TYR A 293 -2.08 3.36 12.13
N TYR A 294 -2.33 4.37 11.32
CA TYR A 294 -3.21 5.48 11.68
C TYR A 294 -4.47 5.46 10.83
N TYR A 295 -5.61 5.70 11.47
CA TYR A 295 -6.88 5.93 10.78
C TYR A 295 -7.70 6.98 11.52
N SER A 296 -8.69 7.54 10.85
CA SER A 296 -9.67 8.45 11.45
C SER A 296 -11.01 7.74 11.61
N ASN A 297 -11.64 7.88 12.77
CA ASN A 297 -13.01 7.47 12.99
C ASN A 297 -14.05 8.61 12.79
N GLY A 298 -13.61 9.68 12.12
CA GLY A 298 -14.40 10.90 11.87
C GLY A 298 -14.03 12.05 12.81
N SER A 299 -13.99 11.81 14.11
CA SER A 299 -13.69 12.85 15.12
C SER A 299 -12.35 12.68 15.82
N GLN A 300 -11.68 11.56 15.62
CA GLN A 300 -10.44 11.21 16.32
C GLN A 300 -9.42 10.60 15.36
N LEU A 301 -8.16 10.87 15.66
CA LEU A 301 -7.02 10.14 15.11
C LEU A 301 -6.69 8.97 16.04
N VAL A 302 -6.72 7.77 15.49
CA VAL A 302 -6.41 6.54 16.22
C VAL A 302 -5.11 5.96 15.68
N ALA A 303 -4.17 5.66 16.57
CA ALA A 303 -2.93 4.96 16.26
C ALA A 303 -2.98 3.54 16.82
N VAL A 304 -2.63 2.57 16.00
CA VAL A 304 -2.65 1.14 16.33
C VAL A 304 -1.29 0.53 16.03
N SER A 305 -0.73 -0.20 16.98
CA SER A 305 0.54 -0.91 16.79
C SER A 305 0.40 -2.01 15.72
N LEU A 306 1.27 -1.99 14.71
CA LEU A 306 1.35 -3.04 13.69
C LEU A 306 1.80 -4.38 14.29
N ALA A 307 2.52 -4.36 15.41
CA ALA A 307 3.04 -5.57 16.05
C ALA A 307 2.00 -6.25 16.95
N THR A 308 1.21 -5.47 17.69
CA THR A 308 0.30 -5.99 18.72
C THR A 308 -1.18 -5.81 18.41
N GLY A 309 -1.52 -4.94 17.47
CA GLY A 309 -2.90 -4.57 17.15
C GLY A 309 -3.60 -3.76 18.26
N LEU A 310 -2.86 -3.32 19.27
CA LEU A 310 -3.42 -2.51 20.34
C LEU A 310 -3.39 -1.02 19.99
N ILE A 311 -4.40 -0.30 20.44
CA ILE A 311 -4.41 1.17 20.35
C ILE A 311 -3.27 1.72 21.21
N THR A 312 -2.42 2.54 20.59
CA THR A 312 -1.32 3.25 21.28
C THR A 312 -1.69 4.68 21.65
N SER A 313 -2.54 5.31 20.82
CA SER A 313 -3.11 6.63 21.11
C SER A 313 -4.45 6.81 20.38
N GLN A 314 -5.31 7.63 21.00
CA GLN A 314 -6.59 8.04 20.44
C GLN A 314 -6.86 9.48 20.84
N ASN A 315 -6.73 10.39 19.88
CA ASN A 315 -6.78 11.82 20.13
C ASN A 315 -7.90 12.46 19.32
N SER A 316 -8.77 13.22 19.99
CA SER A 316 -9.82 13.98 19.30
C SER A 316 -9.20 15.07 18.45
N PHE A 317 -9.73 15.25 17.25
CA PHE A 317 -9.33 16.39 16.43
C PHE A 317 -9.74 17.69 17.09
N THR A 318 -8.78 18.57 17.23
CA THR A 318 -9.02 19.95 17.67
C THR A 318 -8.60 20.86 16.55
N ASN A 319 -9.56 21.51 15.91
CA ASN A 319 -9.32 22.47 14.84
C ASN A 319 -10.11 23.75 15.08
N VAL A 320 -9.48 24.87 14.78
CA VAL A 320 -10.10 26.20 14.82
C VAL A 320 -11.19 26.35 13.74
N ASN A 321 -11.11 25.57 12.64
CA ASN A 321 -11.93 25.75 11.44
C ASN A 321 -12.61 24.46 10.94
N GLY A 322 -12.70 23.36 11.71
CA GLY A 322 -13.37 22.16 11.21
C GLY A 322 -13.26 20.94 12.11
N GLU A 323 -14.27 20.10 12.02
CA GLU A 323 -14.41 18.90 12.85
C GLU A 323 -13.98 17.62 12.13
N HIS A 324 -13.69 17.71 10.81
CA HIS A 324 -13.34 16.55 10.00
C HIS A 324 -11.95 16.71 9.38
N PHE A 325 -11.17 15.64 9.49
CA PHE A 325 -9.86 15.54 8.85
C PHE A 325 -9.85 14.29 7.95
N GLU A 326 -9.68 14.52 6.65
CA GLU A 326 -9.89 13.52 5.61
C GLU A 326 -8.65 13.36 4.72
N LEU A 327 -8.63 12.30 3.91
CA LEU A 327 -7.57 12.00 2.94
C LEU A 327 -6.17 12.03 3.56
N MET A 328 -6.06 11.55 4.78
CA MET A 328 -4.83 11.57 5.56
C MET A 328 -3.70 10.80 4.86
N ARG A 329 -2.52 11.41 4.86
CA ARG A 329 -1.28 10.82 4.33
C ARG A 329 -0.13 11.14 5.27
N TYR A 330 0.77 10.17 5.41
CA TYR A 330 2.00 10.32 6.16
C TYR A 330 3.17 10.53 5.19
N MET A 331 4.01 11.51 5.49
CA MET A 331 5.21 11.77 4.72
C MET A 331 6.29 10.75 5.14
N SER A 332 6.31 9.59 4.51
CA SER A 332 7.37 8.62 4.69
C SER A 332 8.18 8.44 3.42
N ASN A 333 9.48 8.43 3.58
CA ASN A 333 10.38 7.94 2.54
C ASN A 333 10.64 6.45 2.79
N CYS A 334 9.89 5.60 2.09
CA CYS A 334 10.20 4.17 2.04
C CYS A 334 11.50 3.86 1.26
N ILE A 335 12.26 4.90 0.90
CA ILE A 335 13.52 4.78 0.16
C ILE A 335 14.65 4.63 1.15
N GLY A 336 15.47 3.58 0.96
CA GLY A 336 16.69 3.34 1.74
C GLY A 336 16.61 2.20 2.75
N VAL A 337 15.46 1.56 2.93
CA VAL A 337 15.39 0.30 3.67
C VAL A 337 15.68 -0.84 2.70
N THR A 338 16.88 -1.35 2.70
CA THR A 338 17.23 -2.63 2.04
C THR A 338 16.57 -3.75 2.82
N LEU A 339 15.31 -4.03 2.52
CA LEU A 339 14.61 -5.19 3.08
C LEU A 339 14.96 -6.42 2.24
N PRO A 340 15.19 -7.56 2.88
CA PRO A 340 15.34 -8.81 2.14
C PRO A 340 14.04 -9.07 1.37
N SER A 341 14.16 -9.34 0.07
CA SER A 341 13.04 -9.77 -0.77
C SER A 341 12.35 -10.96 -0.10
N ARG A 342 11.09 -10.80 0.32
CA ARG A 342 10.29 -11.89 0.92
C ARG A 342 9.84 -12.93 -0.10
N PHE A 343 9.93 -12.57 -1.37
CA PHE A 343 9.60 -13.48 -2.46
C PHE A 343 10.84 -13.61 -3.36
N PRO A 344 11.27 -14.82 -3.67
CA PRO A 344 12.25 -14.98 -4.72
C PRO A 344 11.65 -14.37 -5.99
N SER A 345 12.25 -13.28 -6.47
CA SER A 345 11.85 -12.70 -7.75
C SER A 345 12.08 -13.73 -8.84
N THR A 346 11.01 -14.26 -9.40
CA THR A 346 11.09 -15.21 -10.51
C THR A 346 11.34 -14.54 -11.84
N THR A 347 11.54 -13.21 -11.87
CA THR A 347 11.90 -12.49 -13.11
C THR A 347 12.71 -11.24 -12.80
N GLY A 348 13.97 -11.22 -13.23
CA GLY A 348 14.74 -10.03 -13.61
C GLY A 348 15.42 -9.24 -12.49
N LEU A 349 16.72 -9.41 -12.43
CA LEU A 349 17.81 -8.49 -12.09
C LEU A 349 17.44 -7.14 -11.47
N GLY A 350 17.40 -7.06 -10.15
CA GLY A 350 17.57 -5.83 -9.39
C GLY A 350 19.00 -5.74 -8.86
N ASN A 351 19.70 -4.67 -9.17
CA ASN A 351 21.02 -4.38 -8.64
C ASN A 351 20.98 -4.27 -7.11
N ILE A 352 21.42 -5.31 -6.43
CA ILE A 352 21.87 -5.26 -5.04
C ILE A 352 23.35 -4.95 -5.09
N GLY A 353 23.81 -4.00 -4.27
CA GLY A 353 25.18 -3.56 -4.22
C GLY A 353 26.18 -4.72 -4.31
N GLN A 354 27.02 -4.68 -5.32
CA GLN A 354 28.17 -5.52 -5.69
C GLN A 354 28.34 -6.84 -4.91
N VAL A 355 27.35 -7.74 -5.02
CA VAL A 355 27.64 -9.17 -5.03
C VAL A 355 27.95 -9.48 -6.50
N PRO A 356 29.02 -10.16 -6.85
CA PRO A 356 29.30 -10.53 -8.22
C PRO A 356 28.05 -11.19 -8.80
N ALA A 357 27.54 -10.66 -9.92
CA ALA A 357 26.31 -11.18 -10.53
C ALA A 357 26.56 -12.65 -10.91
N VAL A 358 25.84 -13.56 -10.27
CA VAL A 358 25.89 -14.97 -10.63
C VAL A 358 25.08 -15.14 -11.92
N ASN A 359 25.73 -15.61 -12.97
CA ASN A 359 25.09 -15.86 -14.25
C ASN A 359 25.05 -17.36 -14.55
N PHE A 360 23.92 -17.83 -15.05
CA PHE A 360 23.67 -19.19 -15.50
C PHE A 360 23.49 -19.19 -17.01
N TYR A 361 24.33 -19.93 -17.71
CA TYR A 361 24.27 -19.96 -19.18
C TYR A 361 24.83 -21.29 -19.76
N PRO A 362 24.42 -21.63 -21.00
CA PRO A 362 23.33 -21.06 -21.76
C PRO A 362 21.98 -21.39 -21.11
N ASN A 363 20.95 -20.65 -21.47
CA ASN A 363 19.57 -20.98 -21.12
C ASN A 363 18.67 -20.66 -22.32
N PRO A 364 18.11 -21.66 -23.02
CA PRO A 364 18.15 -23.10 -22.71
C PRO A 364 19.56 -23.73 -22.77
N VAL A 365 19.74 -24.76 -21.94
CA VAL A 365 21.00 -25.52 -21.87
C VAL A 365 20.85 -26.90 -22.51
N ASP A 366 21.88 -27.37 -23.19
CA ASP A 366 21.94 -28.72 -23.74
C ASP A 366 22.66 -29.68 -22.76
N ASN A 367 23.98 -29.74 -22.73
CA ASN A 367 24.68 -30.73 -21.90
C ASN A 367 25.43 -30.11 -20.72
N THR A 368 25.93 -28.87 -20.84
CA THR A 368 26.77 -28.24 -19.84
C THR A 368 26.18 -26.91 -19.38
N LEU A 369 25.88 -26.81 -18.10
CA LEU A 369 25.46 -25.57 -17.45
C LEU A 369 26.68 -24.85 -16.91
N TYR A 370 26.95 -23.66 -17.40
CA TYR A 370 28.00 -22.78 -16.88
C TYR A 370 27.42 -21.82 -15.87
N ILE A 371 28.16 -21.62 -14.78
CA ILE A 371 27.81 -20.66 -13.73
C ILE A 371 29.03 -19.77 -13.48
N SER A 372 28.86 -18.46 -13.59
CA SER A 372 29.90 -17.48 -13.29
C SER A 372 29.55 -16.59 -12.10
N GLY A 373 30.56 -16.09 -11.40
CA GLY A 373 30.37 -15.23 -10.23
C GLY A 373 29.97 -16.00 -8.96
N CYS A 374 30.22 -17.30 -8.88
CA CYS A 374 29.79 -18.16 -7.78
C CYS A 374 30.81 -18.28 -6.62
N SER A 375 31.78 -17.37 -6.50
CA SER A 375 32.81 -17.40 -5.46
C SER A 375 32.31 -17.36 -4.01
N ALA A 376 31.09 -16.87 -3.78
CA ALA A 376 30.47 -16.83 -2.45
C ALA A 376 29.67 -18.10 -2.11
N TYR A 377 29.62 -19.08 -3.02
CA TYR A 377 28.80 -20.29 -2.90
C TYR A 377 29.71 -21.53 -2.94
N HIS A 378 29.30 -22.56 -2.20
CA HIS A 378 30.10 -23.79 -2.07
C HIS A 378 29.33 -25.03 -2.58
N SER A 379 28.05 -24.92 -2.90
CA SER A 379 27.30 -26.06 -3.46
C SER A 379 26.24 -25.65 -4.47
N LEU A 380 26.04 -26.50 -5.47
CA LEU A 380 24.97 -26.43 -6.46
C LEU A 380 24.04 -27.65 -6.28
N SER A 381 22.73 -27.41 -6.19
CA SER A 381 21.70 -28.46 -6.27
C SER A 381 20.75 -28.12 -7.42
N ILE A 382 20.45 -29.11 -8.29
CA ILE A 382 19.42 -28.95 -9.32
C ILE A 382 18.17 -29.71 -8.90
N ILE A 383 17.03 -29.04 -9.00
CA ILE A 383 15.73 -29.51 -8.51
C ILE A 383 14.78 -29.56 -9.69
N ASP A 384 14.04 -30.65 -9.83
CA ASP A 384 13.03 -30.84 -10.88
C ASP A 384 11.71 -30.11 -10.55
N ALA A 385 10.75 -30.18 -11.49
CA ALA A 385 9.45 -29.51 -11.37
C ALA A 385 8.55 -30.05 -10.22
N VAL A 386 8.87 -31.23 -9.66
CA VAL A 386 8.14 -31.80 -8.51
C VAL A 386 8.87 -31.58 -7.18
N GLY A 387 9.98 -30.82 -7.20
CA GLY A 387 10.74 -30.46 -5.98
C GLY A 387 11.80 -31.47 -5.56
N LYS A 388 12.08 -32.48 -6.38
CA LYS A 388 13.10 -33.49 -6.11
C LYS A 388 14.47 -32.98 -6.55
N VAL A 389 15.49 -33.12 -5.69
CA VAL A 389 16.87 -32.86 -6.06
C VAL A 389 17.36 -33.99 -6.99
N VAL A 390 17.74 -33.61 -8.22
CA VAL A 390 18.15 -34.52 -9.28
C VAL A 390 19.65 -34.44 -9.62
N TYR A 391 20.35 -33.42 -9.09
CA TYR A 391 21.77 -33.22 -9.27
C TYR A 391 22.35 -32.43 -8.09
N ASN A 392 23.54 -32.81 -7.61
CA ASN A 392 24.30 -32.07 -6.61
C ASN A 392 25.77 -32.02 -6.98
N SER A 393 26.44 -30.89 -6.75
CA SER A 393 27.87 -30.72 -6.93
C SER A 393 28.42 -29.66 -5.96
N GLU A 394 29.65 -29.82 -5.56
CA GLU A 394 30.42 -28.75 -4.87
C GLU A 394 30.93 -27.73 -5.87
N ILE A 395 31.05 -26.48 -5.40
CA ILE A 395 31.60 -25.35 -6.15
C ILE A 395 32.91 -24.95 -5.49
N ASN A 396 34.02 -25.19 -6.21
CA ASN A 396 35.36 -24.93 -5.70
C ASN A 396 36.08 -23.82 -6.48
N THR A 397 35.39 -23.21 -7.46
CA THR A 397 35.94 -22.15 -8.33
C THR A 397 34.92 -21.02 -8.51
N PRO A 398 35.36 -19.79 -8.80
CA PRO A 398 34.48 -18.66 -9.06
C PRO A 398 33.57 -18.85 -10.28
N ASN A 399 33.96 -19.73 -11.22
CA ASN A 399 33.17 -20.08 -12.40
C ASN A 399 33.17 -21.61 -12.52
N GLY A 400 32.00 -22.21 -12.60
CA GLY A 400 31.78 -23.65 -12.69
C GLY A 400 31.21 -24.08 -14.02
N ALA A 401 31.59 -25.28 -14.48
CA ALA A 401 30.93 -25.98 -15.60
C ALA A 401 30.40 -27.32 -15.06
N PHE A 402 29.12 -27.53 -15.20
CA PHE A 402 28.43 -28.69 -14.62
C PHE A 402 27.78 -29.50 -15.75
N ASP A 403 28.20 -30.76 -15.86
CA ASP A 403 27.61 -31.67 -16.82
C ASP A 403 26.25 -32.14 -16.33
N ILE A 404 25.22 -31.77 -17.08
CA ILE A 404 23.82 -32.11 -16.84
C ILE A 404 23.21 -32.93 -18.00
N SER A 405 24.06 -33.55 -18.80
CA SER A 405 23.65 -34.38 -19.96
C SER A 405 22.72 -35.52 -19.56
N SER A 406 22.83 -36.03 -18.33
CA SER A 406 21.97 -37.09 -17.80
C SER A 406 20.55 -36.65 -17.42
N LEU A 407 20.29 -35.32 -17.34
CA LEU A 407 18.96 -34.83 -17.02
C LEU A 407 18.04 -34.85 -18.25
N PRO A 408 16.81 -35.32 -18.12
CA PRO A 408 15.81 -35.21 -19.20
C PRO A 408 15.53 -33.77 -19.62
N SER A 409 15.02 -33.57 -20.84
CA SER A 409 14.54 -32.26 -21.27
C SER A 409 13.40 -31.80 -20.35
N GLY A 410 13.46 -30.54 -19.89
CA GLY A 410 12.50 -30.03 -18.95
C GLY A 410 12.92 -28.71 -18.30
N ILE A 411 12.11 -28.28 -17.33
CA ILE A 411 12.35 -27.08 -16.52
C ILE A 411 12.92 -27.48 -15.18
N TYR A 412 13.98 -26.82 -14.75
CA TYR A 412 14.72 -27.09 -13.52
C TYR A 412 15.01 -25.80 -12.75
N LEU A 413 15.22 -25.95 -11.44
CA LEU A 413 15.72 -24.92 -10.55
C LEU A 413 17.15 -25.26 -10.13
N ALA A 414 18.11 -24.40 -10.41
CA ALA A 414 19.47 -24.47 -9.89
C ALA A 414 19.55 -23.67 -8.61
N LYS A 415 19.88 -24.31 -7.49
CA LYS A 415 20.07 -23.69 -6.17
C LYS A 415 21.56 -23.70 -5.84
N LEU A 416 22.13 -22.49 -5.66
CA LEU A 416 23.46 -22.28 -5.08
C LEU A 416 23.32 -22.01 -3.58
N SER A 417 24.11 -22.66 -2.76
CA SER A 417 24.15 -22.44 -1.30
C SER A 417 25.54 -21.97 -0.86
N GLY A 418 25.58 -20.95 0.00
CA GLY A 418 26.80 -20.35 0.50
C GLY A 418 26.62 -19.69 1.86
N ALA A 419 27.70 -19.14 2.42
CA ALA A 419 27.72 -18.50 3.73
C ALA A 419 26.75 -17.29 3.81
N ASN A 420 26.50 -16.63 2.68
CA ASN A 420 25.64 -15.44 2.59
C ASN A 420 24.21 -15.76 2.15
N GLY A 421 23.80 -17.06 2.19
CA GLY A 421 22.45 -17.49 1.80
C GLY A 421 22.43 -18.35 0.53
N ASN A 422 21.24 -18.43 -0.07
CA ASN A 422 21.01 -19.26 -1.26
C ASN A 422 20.57 -18.37 -2.44
N ILE A 423 21.02 -18.73 -3.65
CA ILE A 423 20.47 -18.21 -4.92
C ILE A 423 19.75 -19.35 -5.63
N ILE A 424 18.60 -19.08 -6.21
CA ILE A 424 17.84 -20.02 -7.04
C ILE A 424 17.61 -19.39 -8.42
N CYS A 425 17.97 -20.12 -9.46
CA CYS A 425 17.74 -19.71 -10.85
C CYS A 425 16.98 -20.81 -11.59
N LYS A 426 16.00 -20.41 -12.41
CA LYS A 426 15.27 -21.31 -13.32
C LYS A 426 16.01 -21.43 -14.65
N PHE A 427 16.15 -22.64 -15.15
CA PHE A 427 16.67 -22.87 -16.52
C PHE A 427 15.87 -23.97 -17.23
N SER A 428 15.99 -24.01 -18.56
CA SER A 428 15.41 -25.03 -19.41
C SER A 428 16.50 -25.93 -19.95
N LYS A 429 16.33 -27.25 -19.84
CA LYS A 429 17.15 -28.28 -20.48
C LYS A 429 16.49 -28.72 -21.79
N MET A 430 17.25 -28.70 -22.87
CA MET A 430 16.82 -29.23 -24.18
C MET A 430 17.07 -30.73 -24.30
#